data_6fd55d4bd548e87ca59c0f1dd895a8f8
#
_entry.id   6fd55d4bd548e87ca59c0f1dd895a8f8
#
_cell.length_a   1.000
_cell.length_b   1.000
_cell.length_c   1.000
_cell.angle_alpha   90.00
_cell.angle_beta   90.00
_cell.angle_gamma   90.00
#
_symmetry.space_group_name_H-M   'P 1'
#
loop_
_entity.id
_entity.type
_entity.pdbx_description
1 polymer ?
#
loop_
_entity_poly.entity_id
_entity_poly.type
_entity_poly.pdbx_seq_one_letter_code
_entity_poly.pdbx_strand_id
1 'polypeptide(L)'
;MHTITALVAALLPAAQAMYPKSSPVLQVDASSYNRLIARSNHTSLVEFYAPWCGHCQNLKPAYEKAAKNLDGLAKVAAIDCDAETNKQFCSSMGVQGFPTLKTVRPSTKPGGKPVVEDYQGQRTSGAMVQAVVDKINNHVTRLSDKEIDAFLSGDKPKAILFTNKGTTSALLRSIAIDYLDQVSIGQIRDREKAAVEKYGIETFPTFVLFPGKASSDVEKGEAPIKYEGELNKKNLVEFLSQVAQPNPDPSPIDSKKKSKSDKKKKTKTEKAEDATEPSAETATEKETAETKPKAAMEIIPITAIKDKDVLVQKCLQLKSYTCVLALIPSEASEQGEKVVASLSQLNSKYLHGKRHLFPFFSVASDVEGTGALRDALKLGDSGVELIVLNARRGWWRRFEGDDLGVESVEGWIDAIRMGEGKKKTLPEGVVVEAAAETSEAVAKEATEAAKAEKEAAKEEKKGEAKADDAAKESKIVHEEL
;
A
#
# COMPACT_ATOMS: atom_id res chain seq x y z
N MET A 1 59.30 44.48 -21.26
CA MET A 1 58.95 43.41 -20.31
C MET A 1 57.46 43.47 -20.10
N HIS A 2 56.69 42.59 -20.74
CA HIS A 2 55.24 42.53 -20.60
C HIS A 2 54.90 41.36 -19.65
N THR A 3 54.41 41.68 -18.49
CA THR A 3 53.94 40.68 -17.52
C THR A 3 52.54 40.25 -17.90
N ILE A 4 52.42 39.00 -18.36
CA ILE A 4 51.12 38.32 -18.62
C ILE A 4 50.61 37.85 -17.27
N THR A 5 49.57 38.52 -16.74
CA THR A 5 48.85 38.08 -15.55
C THR A 5 47.84 37.02 -15.98
N ALA A 6 48.12 35.73 -15.71
CA ALA A 6 47.21 34.62 -15.97
C ALA A 6 46.06 34.67 -14.93
N LEU A 7 44.85 34.96 -15.40
CA LEU A 7 43.62 34.88 -14.63
C LEU A 7 43.22 33.38 -14.50
N VAL A 8 43.50 32.80 -13.31
CA VAL A 8 43.00 31.46 -12.99
C VAL A 8 41.53 31.60 -12.60
N ALA A 9 40.64 31.32 -13.55
CA ALA A 9 39.20 31.19 -13.25
C ALA A 9 39.00 29.91 -12.43
N ALA A 10 38.76 30.01 -11.15
CA ALA A 10 38.34 28.92 -10.29
C ALA A 10 36.94 28.47 -10.74
N LEU A 11 36.87 27.37 -11.45
CA LEU A 11 35.62 26.66 -11.72
C LEU A 11 35.11 26.06 -10.40
N LEU A 12 34.26 26.80 -9.71
CA LEU A 12 33.49 26.24 -8.58
C LEU A 12 32.57 25.15 -9.15
N PRO A 13 32.62 23.90 -8.67
CA PRO A 13 31.68 22.88 -9.07
C PRO A 13 30.29 23.35 -8.66
N ALA A 14 29.45 23.65 -9.61
CA ALA A 14 28.02 23.89 -9.35
C ALA A 14 27.47 22.64 -8.66
N ALA A 15 27.03 22.75 -7.43
CA ALA A 15 26.35 21.66 -6.72
C ALA A 15 25.14 21.24 -7.55
N GLN A 16 25.27 20.13 -8.24
CA GLN A 16 24.16 19.58 -9.04
C GLN A 16 23.16 18.98 -8.08
N ALA A 17 21.91 19.47 -8.13
CA ALA A 17 20.81 18.88 -7.39
C ALA A 17 20.68 17.38 -7.78
N MET A 18 20.50 16.50 -6.81
CA MET A 18 20.38 15.05 -7.05
C MET A 18 19.23 14.72 -8.03
N TYR A 19 18.13 15.44 -7.92
CA TYR A 19 16.98 15.30 -8.85
C TYR A 19 17.01 16.46 -9.86
N PRO A 20 17.10 16.19 -11.17
CA PRO A 20 16.99 17.23 -12.19
C PRO A 20 15.54 17.76 -12.29
N LYS A 21 15.35 18.92 -12.91
CA LYS A 21 14.01 19.49 -13.13
C LYS A 21 13.07 18.60 -13.97
N SER A 22 13.62 17.70 -14.74
CA SER A 22 12.87 16.70 -15.54
C SER A 22 12.48 15.46 -14.73
N SER A 23 12.96 15.33 -13.48
CA SER A 23 12.59 14.22 -12.61
C SER A 23 11.11 14.30 -12.23
N PRO A 24 10.42 13.15 -12.12
CA PRO A 24 9.05 13.10 -11.61
C PRO A 24 8.97 13.41 -10.10
N VAL A 25 10.10 13.53 -9.41
CA VAL A 25 10.20 13.87 -7.99
C VAL A 25 10.10 15.38 -7.83
N LEU A 26 9.11 15.83 -7.04
CA LEU A 26 8.90 17.25 -6.74
C LEU A 26 10.01 17.76 -5.83
N GLN A 27 10.77 18.75 -6.31
CA GLN A 27 11.78 19.39 -5.47
C GLN A 27 11.13 20.43 -4.56
N VAL A 28 11.38 20.31 -3.28
CA VAL A 28 10.78 21.13 -2.22
C VAL A 28 11.88 21.65 -1.31
N ASP A 29 11.71 22.84 -0.82
CA ASP A 29 12.55 23.49 0.18
C ASP A 29 11.75 23.88 1.44
N ALA A 30 12.43 24.40 2.46
CA ALA A 30 11.81 24.83 3.71
C ALA A 30 10.67 25.83 3.50
N SER A 31 10.81 26.73 2.51
CA SER A 31 9.83 27.79 2.22
C SER A 31 8.57 27.24 1.51
N SER A 32 8.74 26.29 0.62
CA SER A 32 7.68 25.70 -0.21
C SER A 32 6.98 24.49 0.43
N TYR A 33 7.63 23.81 1.39
CA TYR A 33 7.09 22.60 2.04
C TYR A 33 5.69 22.82 2.61
N ASN A 34 5.47 23.90 3.35
CA ASN A 34 4.17 24.15 3.96
C ASN A 34 3.07 24.27 2.89
N ARG A 35 3.35 24.94 1.78
CA ARG A 35 2.41 25.14 0.69
C ARG A 35 2.20 23.86 -0.14
N LEU A 36 3.29 23.21 -0.57
CA LEU A 36 3.22 22.11 -1.55
C LEU A 36 2.89 20.75 -0.92
N ILE A 37 3.26 20.54 0.35
CA ILE A 37 3.16 19.26 1.05
C ILE A 37 2.18 19.33 2.22
N ALA A 38 2.48 20.17 3.23
CA ALA A 38 1.70 20.15 4.48
C ALA A 38 0.23 20.60 4.30
N ARG A 39 -0.05 21.45 3.32
CA ARG A 39 -1.39 21.96 2.99
C ARG A 39 -2.00 21.31 1.75
N SER A 40 -1.34 20.32 1.18
CA SER A 40 -1.88 19.50 0.09
C SER A 40 -3.03 18.64 0.59
N ASN A 41 -4.03 18.41 -0.26
CA ASN A 41 -5.10 17.43 -0.02
C ASN A 41 -4.64 16.00 -0.33
N HIS A 42 -3.51 15.84 -1.02
CA HIS A 42 -2.94 14.54 -1.36
C HIS A 42 -1.92 14.07 -0.34
N THR A 43 -1.90 12.77 -0.10
CA THR A 43 -0.81 12.12 0.64
C THR A 43 0.51 12.30 -0.10
N SER A 44 1.58 12.52 0.65
CA SER A 44 2.91 12.74 0.08
C SER A 44 3.93 11.78 0.70
N LEU A 45 4.92 11.36 -0.10
CA LEU A 45 6.15 10.74 0.35
C LEU A 45 7.27 11.76 0.17
N VAL A 46 8.02 12.04 1.22
CA VAL A 46 9.08 13.06 1.21
C VAL A 46 10.40 12.41 1.60
N GLU A 47 11.40 12.54 0.73
CA GLU A 47 12.79 12.19 0.99
C GLU A 47 13.55 13.40 1.49
N PHE A 48 14.22 13.26 2.62
CA PHE A 48 15.20 14.18 3.14
C PHE A 48 16.59 13.61 2.82
N TYR A 49 17.36 14.28 1.98
CA TYR A 49 18.60 13.77 1.43
C TYR A 49 19.76 14.77 1.49
N ALA A 50 20.96 14.29 1.19
CA ALA A 50 22.11 15.14 0.85
C ALA A 50 22.69 14.67 -0.49
N PRO A 51 23.11 15.56 -1.41
CA PRO A 51 23.59 15.19 -2.75
C PRO A 51 24.81 14.25 -2.74
N TRP A 52 25.66 14.38 -1.74
CA TRP A 52 26.88 13.56 -1.56
C TRP A 52 26.61 12.20 -0.89
N CYS A 53 25.39 11.94 -0.42
CA CYS A 53 25.05 10.72 0.29
C CYS A 53 24.90 9.53 -0.68
N GLY A 54 25.78 8.52 -0.62
CA GLY A 54 25.75 7.35 -1.48
C GLY A 54 24.46 6.52 -1.34
N HIS A 55 23.90 6.40 -0.12
CA HIS A 55 22.61 5.71 0.09
C HIS A 55 21.42 6.43 -0.57
N CYS A 56 21.46 7.77 -0.64
CA CYS A 56 20.45 8.56 -1.34
C CYS A 56 20.56 8.35 -2.85
N GLN A 57 21.80 8.37 -3.37
CA GLN A 57 22.07 8.13 -4.79
C GLN A 57 21.59 6.71 -5.22
N ASN A 58 21.79 5.70 -4.37
CA ASN A 58 21.31 4.35 -4.61
C ASN A 58 19.76 4.23 -4.52
N LEU A 59 19.12 5.05 -3.69
CA LEU A 59 17.65 5.08 -3.58
C LEU A 59 16.99 5.75 -4.79
N LYS A 60 17.65 6.74 -5.40
CA LYS A 60 17.11 7.61 -6.45
C LYS A 60 16.34 6.87 -7.55
N PRO A 61 16.85 5.80 -8.20
CA PRO A 61 16.12 5.11 -9.26
C PRO A 61 14.79 4.52 -8.79
N ALA A 62 14.77 3.89 -7.61
CA ALA A 62 13.57 3.34 -7.01
C ALA A 62 12.58 4.44 -6.60
N TYR A 63 13.08 5.57 -6.13
CA TYR A 63 12.30 6.72 -5.72
C TYR A 63 11.63 7.41 -6.92
N GLU A 64 12.37 7.65 -8.01
CA GLU A 64 11.82 8.18 -9.26
C GLU A 64 10.79 7.23 -9.89
N LYS A 65 11.02 5.91 -9.82
CA LYS A 65 10.02 4.92 -10.25
C LYS A 65 8.76 4.97 -9.38
N ALA A 66 8.91 5.15 -8.07
CA ALA A 66 7.76 5.35 -7.17
C ALA A 66 6.99 6.64 -7.51
N ALA A 67 7.71 7.73 -7.84
CA ALA A 67 7.09 8.99 -8.24
C ALA A 67 6.26 8.84 -9.53
N LYS A 68 6.79 8.13 -10.53
CA LYS A 68 6.04 7.82 -11.77
C LYS A 68 4.77 6.99 -11.50
N ASN A 69 4.87 5.99 -10.63
CA ASN A 69 3.74 5.11 -10.32
C ASN A 69 2.67 5.79 -9.46
N LEU A 70 3.02 6.83 -8.74
CA LEU A 70 2.11 7.64 -7.91
C LEU A 70 1.62 8.90 -8.60
N ASP A 71 2.01 9.11 -9.85
CA ASP A 71 1.61 10.31 -10.59
C ASP A 71 0.07 10.44 -10.63
N GLY A 72 -0.41 11.63 -10.28
CA GLY A 72 -1.84 11.91 -10.14
C GLY A 72 -2.52 11.25 -8.92
N LEU A 73 -1.89 10.34 -8.19
CA LEU A 73 -2.48 9.65 -7.02
C LEU A 73 -2.00 10.25 -5.70
N ALA A 74 -0.73 10.57 -5.61
CA ALA A 74 -0.06 11.10 -4.43
C ALA A 74 1.18 11.89 -4.86
N LYS A 75 1.76 12.68 -3.97
CA LYS A 75 2.98 13.44 -4.25
C LYS A 75 4.20 12.68 -3.79
N VAL A 76 5.26 12.72 -4.59
CA VAL A 76 6.58 12.24 -4.21
C VAL A 76 7.55 13.41 -4.31
N ALA A 77 8.14 13.79 -3.19
CA ALA A 77 8.94 15.00 -3.07
C ALA A 77 10.30 14.72 -2.44
N ALA A 78 11.28 15.58 -2.68
CA ALA A 78 12.60 15.51 -2.09
C ALA A 78 13.07 16.87 -1.60
N ILE A 79 13.78 16.88 -0.47
CA ILE A 79 14.34 18.08 0.18
C ILE A 79 15.84 17.88 0.36
N ASP A 80 16.62 18.76 -0.20
CA ASP A 80 18.07 18.80 0.00
C ASP A 80 18.38 19.42 1.37
N CYS A 81 18.79 18.59 2.32
CA CYS A 81 19.11 19.00 3.68
C CYS A 81 20.56 19.52 3.81
N ASP A 82 21.38 19.39 2.77
CA ASP A 82 22.73 19.97 2.75
C ASP A 82 22.69 21.47 2.39
N ALA A 83 21.65 21.90 1.68
CA ALA A 83 21.43 23.31 1.41
C ALA A 83 21.20 24.10 2.72
N GLU A 84 21.98 25.20 2.92
CA GLU A 84 21.92 26.01 4.15
C GLU A 84 20.50 26.43 4.54
N THR A 85 19.69 26.82 3.56
CA THR A 85 18.29 27.23 3.75
C THR A 85 17.39 26.16 4.32
N ASN A 86 17.77 24.87 4.19
CA ASN A 86 16.97 23.72 4.59
C ASN A 86 17.47 23.04 5.87
N LYS A 87 18.70 23.29 6.32
CA LYS A 87 19.31 22.61 7.48
C LYS A 87 18.44 22.69 8.73
N GLN A 88 18.03 23.90 9.10
CA GLN A 88 17.17 24.08 10.28
C GLN A 88 15.82 23.39 10.14
N PHE A 89 15.24 23.45 8.94
CA PHE A 89 13.97 22.78 8.66
C PHE A 89 14.11 21.25 8.77
N CYS A 90 15.14 20.66 8.15
CA CYS A 90 15.39 19.21 8.23
C CYS A 90 15.61 18.76 9.69
N SER A 91 16.36 19.52 10.48
CA SER A 91 16.53 19.26 11.91
C SER A 91 15.17 19.30 12.65
N SER A 92 14.34 20.32 12.40
CA SER A 92 13.01 20.45 13.01
C SER A 92 12.05 19.31 12.63
N MET A 93 12.28 18.68 11.47
CA MET A 93 11.55 17.49 11.01
C MET A 93 12.10 16.18 11.63
N GLY A 94 13.09 16.25 12.51
CA GLY A 94 13.68 15.10 13.18
C GLY A 94 14.57 14.25 12.27
N VAL A 95 15.18 14.84 11.25
CA VAL A 95 16.12 14.14 10.34
C VAL A 95 17.46 13.99 11.05
N GLN A 96 17.86 12.76 11.35
CA GLN A 96 19.12 12.43 12.01
C GLN A 96 20.15 11.78 11.06
N GLY A 97 19.74 11.43 9.85
CA GLY A 97 20.60 10.77 8.85
C GLY A 97 19.95 10.71 7.50
N PHE A 98 20.71 10.33 6.46
CA PHE A 98 20.26 10.33 5.08
C PHE A 98 20.34 8.92 4.45
N PRO A 99 19.37 8.58 3.59
CA PRO A 99 18.09 9.26 3.40
C PRO A 99 17.11 8.97 4.54
N THR A 100 16.37 9.99 4.99
CA THR A 100 15.17 9.81 5.82
C THR A 100 13.94 9.97 4.94
N LEU A 101 13.01 9.01 5.01
CA LEU A 101 11.75 9.05 4.28
C LEU A 101 10.59 9.29 5.24
N LYS A 102 9.71 10.23 4.91
CA LYS A 102 8.50 10.48 5.69
C LYS A 102 7.26 10.47 4.80
N THR A 103 6.18 9.89 5.32
CA THR A 103 4.85 10.00 4.73
C THR A 103 4.10 11.14 5.39
N VAL A 104 3.50 12.00 4.59
CA VAL A 104 2.69 13.13 5.05
C VAL A 104 1.27 12.92 4.56
N ARG A 105 0.34 12.68 5.48
CA ARG A 105 -1.06 12.45 5.18
C ARG A 105 -1.89 13.64 5.61
N PRO A 106 -2.75 14.20 4.73
CA PRO A 106 -3.67 15.26 5.09
C PRO A 106 -4.59 14.86 6.24
N SER A 107 -4.93 15.82 7.08
CA SER A 107 -5.93 15.59 8.14
C SER A 107 -7.30 15.31 7.54
N THR A 108 -8.03 14.37 8.12
CA THR A 108 -9.44 14.13 7.79
C THR A 108 -10.36 15.17 8.42
N LYS A 109 -9.85 15.99 9.36
CA LYS A 109 -10.61 17.07 10.01
C LYS A 109 -10.34 18.40 9.30
N PRO A 110 -11.38 19.20 9.00
CA PRO A 110 -11.19 20.53 8.40
C PRO A 110 -10.22 21.40 9.22
N GLY A 111 -9.19 21.97 8.56
CA GLY A 111 -8.18 22.80 9.23
C GLY A 111 -7.23 22.06 10.17
N GLY A 112 -7.28 20.74 10.22
CA GLY A 112 -6.38 19.92 11.02
C GLY A 112 -4.94 19.92 10.47
N LYS A 113 -3.98 19.62 11.34
CA LYS A 113 -2.58 19.46 10.93
C LYS A 113 -2.39 18.12 10.21
N PRO A 114 -1.53 18.05 9.18
CA PRO A 114 -1.20 16.78 8.55
C PRO A 114 -0.51 15.84 9.53
N VAL A 115 -0.70 14.55 9.34
CA VAL A 115 0.00 13.50 10.07
C VAL A 115 1.29 13.18 9.34
N VAL A 116 2.42 13.36 10.01
CA VAL A 116 3.77 13.07 9.50
C VAL A 116 4.32 11.85 10.22
N GLU A 117 4.69 10.83 9.48
CA GLU A 117 5.19 9.57 10.00
C GLU A 117 6.44 9.14 9.25
N ASP A 118 7.40 8.57 9.98
CA ASP A 118 8.60 8.01 9.37
C ASP A 118 8.24 6.76 8.54
N TYR A 119 8.80 6.67 7.35
CA TYR A 119 8.70 5.48 6.54
C TYR A 119 9.86 4.54 6.85
N GLN A 120 9.57 3.45 7.55
CA GLN A 120 10.55 2.42 7.94
C GLN A 120 10.44 1.14 7.07
N GLY A 121 9.71 1.22 5.96
CA GLY A 121 9.53 0.11 5.04
C GLY A 121 10.75 -0.10 4.12
N GLN A 122 10.63 -1.09 3.24
CA GLN A 122 11.64 -1.35 2.23
C GLN A 122 11.76 -0.18 1.26
N ARG A 123 13.00 0.11 0.83
CA ARG A 123 13.32 1.17 -0.11
C ARG A 123 13.19 0.74 -1.57
N THR A 124 12.27 -0.17 -1.86
CA THR A 124 11.88 -0.55 -3.23
C THR A 124 10.72 0.32 -3.70
N SER A 125 10.66 0.58 -5.01
CA SER A 125 9.57 1.36 -5.61
C SER A 125 8.20 0.81 -5.22
N GLY A 126 7.99 -0.52 -5.28
CA GLY A 126 6.73 -1.15 -4.97
C GLY A 126 6.30 -0.97 -3.51
N ALA A 127 7.23 -1.16 -2.56
CA ALA A 127 6.94 -1.00 -1.14
C ALA A 127 6.60 0.45 -0.78
N MET A 128 7.33 1.42 -1.33
CA MET A 128 7.06 2.84 -1.15
C MET A 128 5.68 3.23 -1.71
N VAL A 129 5.37 2.80 -2.94
CA VAL A 129 4.07 3.04 -3.57
C VAL A 129 2.94 2.45 -2.73
N GLN A 130 3.05 1.19 -2.29
CA GLN A 130 2.00 0.55 -1.49
C GLN A 130 1.77 1.29 -0.18
N ALA A 131 2.85 1.66 0.53
CA ALA A 131 2.75 2.39 1.79
C ALA A 131 2.05 3.75 1.64
N VAL A 132 2.28 4.45 0.53
CA VAL A 132 1.61 5.71 0.21
C VAL A 132 0.15 5.47 -0.16
N VAL A 133 -0.13 4.50 -1.03
CA VAL A 133 -1.49 4.13 -1.46
C VAL A 133 -2.37 3.75 -0.27
N ASP A 134 -1.84 3.01 0.70
CA ASP A 134 -2.57 2.63 1.90
C ASP A 134 -2.97 3.84 2.76
N LYS A 135 -2.20 4.92 2.68
CA LYS A 135 -2.41 6.16 3.42
C LYS A 135 -3.22 7.24 2.67
N ILE A 136 -3.61 6.99 1.41
CA ILE A 136 -4.52 7.91 0.69
C ILE A 136 -5.88 7.94 1.40
N ASN A 137 -6.33 9.12 1.80
CA ASN A 137 -7.64 9.30 2.41
C ASN A 137 -8.75 8.79 1.49
N ASN A 138 -9.76 8.16 2.08
CA ASN A 138 -10.91 7.64 1.32
C ASN A 138 -12.13 8.53 1.56
N HIS A 139 -12.51 9.29 0.54
CA HIS A 139 -13.72 10.11 0.49
C HIS A 139 -14.81 9.50 -0.42
N VAL A 140 -14.64 8.24 -0.82
CA VAL A 140 -15.60 7.51 -1.65
C VAL A 140 -16.66 6.87 -0.77
N THR A 141 -17.92 7.14 -1.05
CA THR A 141 -19.05 6.52 -0.37
C THR A 141 -19.31 5.13 -0.96
N ARG A 142 -19.31 4.09 -0.13
CA ARG A 142 -19.75 2.76 -0.56
C ARG A 142 -21.26 2.71 -0.49
N LEU A 143 -21.87 2.23 -1.58
CA LEU A 143 -23.32 2.23 -1.75
C LEU A 143 -23.86 0.81 -1.87
N SER A 144 -25.06 0.62 -1.35
CA SER A 144 -25.92 -0.52 -1.56
C SER A 144 -27.16 -0.11 -2.34
N ASP A 145 -27.98 -1.09 -2.80
CA ASP A 145 -29.25 -0.83 -3.47
C ASP A 145 -30.19 0.09 -2.68
N LYS A 146 -30.11 0.05 -1.33
CA LYS A 146 -30.95 0.87 -0.44
C LYS A 146 -30.45 2.31 -0.31
N GLU A 147 -29.17 2.56 -0.53
CA GLU A 147 -28.53 3.86 -0.26
C GLU A 147 -28.34 4.69 -1.52
N ILE A 148 -28.45 4.08 -2.70
CA ILE A 148 -28.17 4.76 -3.97
C ILE A 148 -29.10 5.94 -4.23
N ASP A 149 -30.41 5.81 -3.96
CA ASP A 149 -31.37 6.88 -4.18
C ASP A 149 -31.17 8.06 -3.21
N ALA A 150 -30.83 7.76 -1.94
CA ALA A 150 -30.45 8.77 -0.96
C ALA A 150 -29.15 9.48 -1.35
N PHE A 151 -28.15 8.73 -1.85
CA PHE A 151 -26.89 9.30 -2.34
C PHE A 151 -27.11 10.23 -3.54
N LEU A 152 -27.96 9.83 -4.47
CA LEU A 152 -28.28 10.60 -5.68
C LEU A 152 -29.20 11.80 -5.40
N SER A 153 -29.81 11.88 -4.22
CA SER A 153 -30.63 13.03 -3.85
C SER A 153 -29.81 14.32 -3.73
N GLY A 154 -30.47 15.48 -3.95
CA GLY A 154 -29.85 16.81 -3.88
C GLY A 154 -29.23 17.27 -5.23
N ASP A 155 -28.80 18.52 -5.25
CA ASP A 155 -28.50 19.25 -6.51
C ASP A 155 -27.05 19.09 -6.98
N LYS A 156 -26.12 18.63 -6.12
CA LYS A 156 -24.70 18.47 -6.47
C LYS A 156 -24.51 17.34 -7.47
N PRO A 157 -23.56 17.49 -8.43
CA PRO A 157 -23.16 16.39 -9.31
C PRO A 157 -22.64 15.18 -8.50
N LYS A 158 -22.87 14.00 -9.01
CA LYS A 158 -22.42 12.75 -8.41
C LYS A 158 -21.84 11.83 -9.47
N ALA A 159 -20.86 11.03 -9.09
CA ALA A 159 -20.34 9.99 -9.97
C ALA A 159 -20.18 8.67 -9.22
N ILE A 160 -20.55 7.58 -9.86
CA ILE A 160 -20.57 6.24 -9.26
C ILE A 160 -19.73 5.30 -10.10
N LEU A 161 -18.80 4.59 -9.45
CA LEU A 161 -18.10 3.46 -10.06
C LEU A 161 -18.85 2.17 -9.74
N PHE A 162 -19.41 1.55 -10.75
CA PHE A 162 -19.93 0.18 -10.69
C PHE A 162 -18.76 -0.80 -10.88
N THR A 163 -18.55 -1.72 -9.95
CA THR A 163 -17.36 -2.58 -9.96
C THR A 163 -17.61 -3.93 -9.28
N ASN A 164 -16.89 -4.95 -9.73
CA ASN A 164 -16.86 -6.26 -9.07
C ASN A 164 -15.85 -6.30 -7.89
N LYS A 165 -15.05 -5.22 -7.67
CA LYS A 165 -14.05 -5.19 -6.60
C LYS A 165 -14.67 -4.74 -5.27
N GLY A 166 -14.32 -5.44 -4.18
CA GLY A 166 -14.74 -5.09 -2.81
C GLY A 166 -13.95 -3.94 -2.19
N THR A 167 -12.81 -3.56 -2.76
CA THR A 167 -11.92 -2.50 -2.27
C THR A 167 -11.99 -1.27 -3.15
N THR A 168 -11.88 -0.09 -2.56
CA THR A 168 -11.80 1.18 -3.30
C THR A 168 -10.38 1.38 -3.82
N SER A 169 -10.23 1.56 -5.13
CA SER A 169 -8.94 1.76 -5.77
C SER A 169 -8.30 3.10 -5.38
N ALA A 170 -6.97 3.19 -5.47
CA ALA A 170 -6.24 4.44 -5.26
C ALA A 170 -6.68 5.53 -6.25
N LEU A 171 -6.93 5.14 -7.50
CA LEU A 171 -7.46 6.04 -8.54
C LEU A 171 -8.79 6.67 -8.12
N LEU A 172 -9.76 5.87 -7.70
CA LEU A 172 -11.06 6.41 -7.30
C LEU A 172 -10.96 7.31 -6.05
N ARG A 173 -10.10 6.94 -5.09
CA ARG A 173 -9.81 7.77 -3.92
C ARG A 173 -9.18 9.11 -4.31
N SER A 174 -8.24 9.12 -5.26
CA SER A 174 -7.59 10.35 -5.73
C SER A 174 -8.57 11.26 -6.49
N ILE A 175 -9.48 10.69 -7.29
CA ILE A 175 -10.56 11.47 -7.93
C ILE A 175 -11.48 12.09 -6.87
N ALA A 176 -11.86 11.34 -5.84
CA ALA A 176 -12.69 11.87 -4.76
C ALA A 176 -12.01 13.01 -3.98
N ILE A 177 -10.68 13.00 -3.88
CA ILE A 177 -9.89 14.08 -3.28
C ILE A 177 -9.91 15.33 -4.19
N ASP A 178 -9.69 15.16 -5.49
CA ASP A 178 -9.67 16.27 -6.43
C ASP A 178 -11.02 17.02 -6.52
N TYR A 179 -12.10 16.28 -6.38
CA TYR A 179 -13.46 16.83 -6.47
C TYR A 179 -14.16 16.97 -5.12
N LEU A 180 -13.39 16.98 -4.03
CA LEU A 180 -13.94 17.10 -2.68
C LEU A 180 -14.87 18.33 -2.58
N ASP A 181 -16.08 18.14 -2.03
CA ASP A 181 -17.16 19.13 -1.93
C ASP A 181 -17.79 19.61 -3.27
N GLN A 182 -17.22 19.24 -4.42
CA GLN A 182 -17.73 19.59 -5.73
C GLN A 182 -18.56 18.46 -6.36
N VAL A 183 -17.99 17.26 -6.44
CA VAL A 183 -18.65 16.05 -6.96
C VAL A 183 -18.59 14.97 -5.89
N SER A 184 -19.73 14.40 -5.52
CA SER A 184 -19.76 13.27 -4.61
C SER A 184 -19.44 11.98 -5.36
N ILE A 185 -18.41 11.25 -4.91
CA ILE A 185 -17.96 10.02 -5.56
C ILE A 185 -18.47 8.79 -4.78
N GLY A 186 -19.20 7.93 -5.49
CA GLY A 186 -19.71 6.67 -4.97
C GLY A 186 -19.05 5.44 -5.59
N GLN A 187 -19.17 4.32 -4.91
CA GLN A 187 -18.80 3.00 -5.43
C GLN A 187 -19.88 1.99 -5.06
N ILE A 188 -20.34 1.24 -6.06
CA ILE A 188 -21.33 0.19 -5.88
C ILE A 188 -20.82 -1.12 -6.47
N ARG A 189 -21.22 -2.25 -5.86
CA ARG A 189 -20.75 -3.55 -6.31
C ARG A 189 -21.74 -4.21 -7.29
N ASP A 190 -21.19 -5.10 -8.10
CA ASP A 190 -21.91 -5.97 -9.03
C ASP A 190 -23.01 -6.84 -8.39
N ARG A 191 -22.93 -7.07 -7.09
CA ARG A 191 -23.93 -7.81 -6.31
C ARG A 191 -25.20 -7.00 -6.01
N GLU A 192 -25.14 -5.68 -6.09
CA GLU A 192 -26.28 -4.76 -5.90
C GLU A 192 -27.10 -4.72 -7.19
N LYS A 193 -27.94 -5.76 -7.36
CA LYS A 193 -28.60 -6.08 -8.63
C LYS A 193 -29.62 -5.03 -9.06
N ALA A 194 -30.37 -4.46 -8.11
CA ALA A 194 -31.38 -3.45 -8.43
C ALA A 194 -30.75 -2.19 -9.04
N ALA A 195 -29.61 -1.73 -8.51
CA ALA A 195 -28.89 -0.61 -9.07
C ALA A 195 -28.25 -0.94 -10.43
N VAL A 196 -27.66 -2.12 -10.58
CA VAL A 196 -27.04 -2.57 -11.83
C VAL A 196 -28.07 -2.60 -12.95
N GLU A 197 -29.26 -3.15 -12.71
CA GLU A 197 -30.37 -3.24 -13.66
C GLU A 197 -30.96 -1.86 -13.94
N LYS A 198 -31.25 -1.07 -12.89
CA LYS A 198 -31.84 0.28 -13.00
C LYS A 198 -31.03 1.20 -13.92
N TYR A 199 -29.69 1.12 -13.86
CA TYR A 199 -28.79 1.95 -14.67
C TYR A 199 -28.24 1.21 -15.90
N GLY A 200 -28.70 0.00 -16.20
CA GLY A 200 -28.33 -0.78 -17.37
C GLY A 200 -26.80 -1.03 -17.45
N ILE A 201 -26.19 -1.49 -16.35
CA ILE A 201 -24.75 -1.73 -16.30
C ILE A 201 -24.49 -3.18 -16.74
N GLU A 202 -23.89 -3.34 -17.92
CA GLU A 202 -23.60 -4.66 -18.52
C GLU A 202 -22.17 -5.10 -18.24
N THR A 203 -21.23 -4.16 -18.11
CA THR A 203 -19.80 -4.45 -17.94
C THR A 203 -19.23 -3.80 -16.69
N PHE A 204 -18.19 -4.40 -16.11
CA PHE A 204 -17.49 -3.89 -14.93
C PHE A 204 -15.98 -3.85 -15.18
N PRO A 205 -15.32 -2.74 -14.80
CA PRO A 205 -15.85 -1.54 -14.13
C PRO A 205 -16.51 -0.58 -15.11
N THR A 206 -17.62 0.09 -14.73
CA THR A 206 -18.27 1.17 -15.46
C THR A 206 -18.39 2.39 -14.56
N PHE A 207 -17.98 3.57 -15.05
CA PHE A 207 -18.08 4.83 -14.34
C PHE A 207 -19.26 5.64 -14.91
N VAL A 208 -20.16 6.12 -14.05
CA VAL A 208 -21.38 6.83 -14.44
C VAL A 208 -21.44 8.17 -13.75
N LEU A 209 -21.66 9.23 -14.50
CA LEU A 209 -21.85 10.59 -14.01
C LEU A 209 -23.35 10.92 -13.97
N PHE A 210 -23.78 11.50 -12.88
CA PHE A 210 -25.09 12.08 -12.62
C PHE A 210 -24.91 13.59 -12.46
N PRO A 211 -25.21 14.40 -13.49
CA PRO A 211 -24.81 15.82 -13.54
C PRO A 211 -25.41 16.70 -12.43
N GLY A 212 -26.52 16.33 -11.84
CA GLY A 212 -27.20 17.16 -10.86
C GLY A 212 -28.02 18.29 -11.48
N LYS A 213 -28.65 19.11 -10.64
CA LYS A 213 -29.52 20.21 -11.11
C LYS A 213 -28.81 21.55 -11.31
N ALA A 214 -27.51 21.63 -11.15
CA ALA A 214 -26.74 22.88 -11.11
C ALA A 214 -26.45 23.51 -12.51
N SER A 215 -26.84 22.86 -13.59
CA SER A 215 -26.75 23.41 -14.95
C SER A 215 -28.02 24.24 -15.23
N SER A 216 -27.85 25.54 -15.37
CA SER A 216 -28.91 26.58 -15.38
C SER A 216 -29.90 26.56 -16.54
N ASP A 217 -29.87 25.55 -17.42
CA ASP A 217 -30.64 25.57 -18.66
C ASP A 217 -31.49 24.31 -18.95
N VAL A 218 -31.66 23.36 -18.02
CA VAL A 218 -32.48 22.17 -18.31
C VAL A 218 -33.50 21.89 -17.21
N GLU A 219 -34.77 22.09 -17.53
CA GLU A 219 -35.94 21.76 -16.69
C GLU A 219 -36.16 20.25 -16.46
N LYS A 220 -35.34 19.40 -17.03
CA LYS A 220 -35.34 17.92 -16.80
C LYS A 220 -33.95 17.52 -16.32
N GLY A 221 -33.88 16.90 -15.14
CA GLY A 221 -32.67 16.29 -14.65
C GLY A 221 -31.99 15.46 -15.77
N GLU A 222 -30.74 15.82 -16.10
CA GLU A 222 -30.00 15.15 -17.18
C GLU A 222 -29.86 13.64 -16.90
N ALA A 223 -30.00 12.84 -17.97
CA ALA A 223 -29.85 11.42 -17.90
C ALA A 223 -28.42 11.04 -17.42
N PRO A 224 -28.25 9.93 -16.71
CA PRO A 224 -26.92 9.44 -16.32
C PRO A 224 -26.03 9.24 -17.55
N ILE A 225 -24.80 9.74 -17.49
CA ILE A 225 -23.82 9.66 -18.57
C ILE A 225 -22.82 8.57 -18.24
N LYS A 226 -22.78 7.50 -19.04
CA LYS A 226 -21.79 6.41 -18.90
C LYS A 226 -20.46 6.84 -19.52
N TYR A 227 -19.37 6.57 -18.83
CA TYR A 227 -18.04 6.77 -19.36
C TYR A 227 -17.56 5.52 -20.11
N GLU A 228 -17.19 5.68 -21.38
CA GLU A 228 -16.79 4.59 -22.28
C GLU A 228 -15.28 4.52 -22.51
N GLY A 229 -14.50 5.41 -21.90
CA GLY A 229 -13.06 5.48 -22.10
C GLY A 229 -12.25 4.62 -21.13
N GLU A 230 -10.94 4.72 -21.24
CA GLU A 230 -10.01 4.06 -20.33
C GLU A 230 -10.04 4.72 -18.94
N LEU A 231 -10.19 3.91 -17.88
CA LEU A 231 -10.22 4.37 -16.49
C LEU A 231 -8.81 4.75 -16.00
N ASN A 232 -8.36 5.91 -16.36
CA ASN A 232 -7.15 6.54 -15.85
C ASN A 232 -7.43 7.94 -15.31
N LYS A 233 -6.49 8.51 -14.54
CA LYS A 233 -6.67 9.80 -13.85
C LYS A 233 -7.01 10.94 -14.81
N LYS A 234 -6.23 11.06 -15.88
CA LYS A 234 -6.37 12.15 -16.86
C LYS A 234 -7.75 12.14 -17.52
N ASN A 235 -8.16 10.98 -18.02
CA ASN A 235 -9.41 10.84 -18.74
C ASN A 235 -10.63 11.04 -17.83
N LEU A 236 -10.56 10.54 -16.58
CA LEU A 236 -11.66 10.75 -15.61
C LEU A 236 -11.78 12.21 -15.17
N VAL A 237 -10.68 12.94 -15.03
CA VAL A 237 -10.70 14.38 -14.74
C VAL A 237 -11.28 15.12 -15.93
N GLU A 238 -10.89 14.81 -17.16
CA GLU A 238 -11.46 15.39 -18.37
C GLU A 238 -12.98 15.13 -18.48
N PHE A 239 -13.40 13.89 -18.22
CA PHE A 239 -14.81 13.53 -18.21
C PHE A 239 -15.62 14.29 -17.16
N LEU A 240 -15.10 14.45 -15.95
CA LEU A 240 -15.78 15.17 -14.88
C LEU A 240 -15.74 16.71 -15.07
N SER A 241 -14.85 17.22 -15.93
CA SER A 241 -14.72 18.66 -16.19
C SER A 241 -15.98 19.29 -16.78
N GLN A 242 -16.88 18.47 -17.37
CA GLN A 242 -18.19 18.91 -17.88
C GLN A 242 -19.14 19.39 -16.76
N VAL A 243 -18.92 18.97 -15.51
CA VAL A 243 -19.79 19.35 -14.37
C VAL A 243 -19.05 20.12 -13.28
N ALA A 244 -17.75 19.93 -13.14
CA ALA A 244 -16.92 20.63 -12.15
C ALA A 244 -15.44 20.61 -12.55
N GLN A 245 -14.70 21.63 -12.11
CA GLN A 245 -13.24 21.62 -12.22
C GLN A 245 -12.62 20.97 -10.97
N PRO A 246 -11.49 20.26 -11.08
CA PRO A 246 -10.82 19.74 -9.91
C PRO A 246 -10.36 20.86 -8.98
N ASN A 247 -10.40 20.61 -7.69
CA ASN A 247 -9.93 21.57 -6.69
C ASN A 247 -8.44 21.85 -6.89
N PRO A 248 -8.02 23.12 -6.83
CA PRO A 248 -6.60 23.45 -6.90
C PRO A 248 -5.85 22.82 -5.72
N ASP A 249 -4.69 22.23 -6.00
CA ASP A 249 -3.81 21.67 -4.98
C ASP A 249 -2.40 22.26 -5.12
N PRO A 250 -1.91 22.98 -4.13
CA PRO A 250 -2.57 23.27 -2.83
C PRO A 250 -3.72 24.28 -2.97
N SER A 251 -4.71 24.15 -2.09
CA SER A 251 -5.83 25.10 -2.04
C SER A 251 -5.33 26.55 -1.87
N PRO A 252 -5.95 27.52 -2.52
CA PRO A 252 -5.62 28.93 -2.33
C PRO A 252 -5.72 29.31 -0.85
N ILE A 253 -4.81 30.18 -0.39
CA ILE A 253 -4.89 30.71 0.96
C ILE A 253 -6.10 31.62 1.04
N ASP A 254 -7.16 31.20 1.75
CA ASP A 254 -8.27 32.09 2.08
C ASP A 254 -7.76 33.31 2.83
N SER A 255 -7.58 34.41 2.12
CA SER A 255 -7.17 35.69 2.68
C SER A 255 -8.20 36.28 3.66
N LYS A 256 -9.42 35.74 3.71
CA LYS A 256 -10.52 36.20 4.56
C LYS A 256 -10.47 35.73 6.02
N LYS A 257 -9.66 34.75 6.39
CA LYS A 257 -9.55 34.28 7.80
C LYS A 257 -8.40 34.92 8.61
N LYS A 258 -7.57 35.78 8.03
CA LYS A 258 -6.45 36.43 8.71
C LYS A 258 -6.81 37.64 9.57
N SER A 259 -8.06 38.14 9.53
CA SER A 259 -8.42 39.40 10.22
C SER A 259 -8.95 39.27 11.65
N LYS A 260 -9.06 38.05 12.20
CA LYS A 260 -9.58 37.86 13.58
C LYS A 260 -8.61 37.25 14.60
N SER A 261 -7.45 36.72 14.18
CA SER A 261 -6.47 36.14 15.13
C SER A 261 -5.32 37.09 15.52
N ASP A 262 -5.05 38.13 14.73
CA ASP A 262 -3.90 39.01 15.00
C ASP A 262 -4.20 40.22 15.90
N LYS A 263 -5.48 40.40 16.33
CA LYS A 263 -5.86 41.49 17.25
C LYS A 263 -5.78 41.16 18.73
N LYS A 264 -5.42 39.91 19.10
CA LYS A 264 -5.35 39.48 20.52
C LYS A 264 -3.94 39.18 21.04
N LYS A 265 -2.88 39.51 20.28
CA LYS A 265 -1.49 39.18 20.68
C LYS A 265 -0.53 40.39 20.65
N LYS A 266 -1.04 41.63 20.78
CA LYS A 266 -0.22 42.83 20.79
C LYS A 266 -0.29 43.62 22.10
N THR A 267 -0.50 42.95 23.22
CA THR A 267 -0.39 43.57 24.55
C THR A 267 0.11 42.52 25.54
N LYS A 268 1.39 42.27 25.55
CA LYS A 268 2.16 41.83 26.74
C LYS A 268 3.51 41.24 26.29
N THR A 269 4.48 42.11 26.10
CA THR A 269 5.90 41.77 26.32
C THR A 269 6.67 43.07 26.28
N GLU A 270 6.83 43.67 27.44
CA GLU A 270 7.94 44.54 27.80
C GLU A 270 8.35 44.17 29.21
N LYS A 271 9.65 43.93 29.38
CA LYS A 271 10.51 43.73 30.55
C LYS A 271 10.88 42.27 30.79
N ALA A 272 12.09 41.90 30.77
CA ALA A 272 13.34 42.39 31.37
C ALA A 272 14.54 41.65 30.76
N GLU A 273 15.62 42.42 30.66
CA GLU A 273 17.01 42.13 30.45
C GLU A 273 17.60 41.20 31.53
N ASP A 274 18.60 40.45 31.20
CA ASP A 274 20.04 40.63 31.54
C ASP A 274 20.72 39.31 31.96
N ALA A 275 21.92 39.12 31.37
CA ALA A 275 23.13 38.44 31.87
C ALA A 275 23.07 36.92 32.15
N THR A 276 23.91 36.05 31.64
CA THR A 276 25.39 36.00 31.65
C THR A 276 25.81 34.65 31.04
N GLU A 277 26.77 34.64 30.14
CA GLU A 277 27.71 33.53 29.93
C GLU A 277 28.63 33.38 31.16
N PRO A 278 29.26 32.23 31.44
CA PRO A 278 30.41 31.79 30.67
C PRO A 278 30.72 30.29 30.60
N SER A 279 31.41 29.93 29.50
CA SER A 279 32.70 29.19 29.44
C SER A 279 32.86 27.77 29.93
N ALA A 280 33.17 26.92 28.94
CA ALA A 280 34.21 25.89 28.84
C ALA A 280 34.38 24.84 29.96
N GLU A 281 34.33 23.59 29.58
CA GLU A 281 35.53 22.72 29.60
C GLU A 281 35.30 21.34 28.95
N THR A 282 36.36 20.92 28.34
CA THR A 282 36.66 19.71 27.60
C THR A 282 36.61 18.47 28.48
N ALA A 283 35.95 17.38 28.04
CA ALA A 283 36.37 16.03 28.43
C ALA A 283 36.04 15.03 27.32
N THR A 284 37.10 14.49 26.78
CA THR A 284 37.18 13.38 25.87
C THR A 284 36.88 12.07 26.63
N GLU A 285 35.82 11.38 26.29
CA GLU A 285 35.73 9.98 26.65
C GLU A 285 35.23 9.15 25.46
N LYS A 286 36.09 8.24 25.07
CA LYS A 286 35.83 7.15 24.13
C LYS A 286 34.87 6.17 24.79
N GLU A 287 33.69 6.04 24.29
CA GLU A 287 32.85 4.88 24.60
C GLU A 287 32.49 4.14 23.32
N THR A 288 33.04 2.93 23.25
CA THR A 288 32.72 1.90 22.28
C THR A 288 31.26 1.50 22.41
N ALA A 289 30.44 1.90 21.44
CA ALA A 289 29.04 1.43 21.38
C ALA A 289 28.99 -0.05 20.98
N GLU A 290 28.79 -0.92 21.96
CA GLU A 290 28.28 -2.28 21.76
C GLU A 290 26.97 -2.24 21.02
N THR A 291 26.98 -2.73 19.79
CA THR A 291 25.76 -3.06 19.05
C THR A 291 25.03 -4.19 19.74
N LYS A 292 23.94 -3.90 20.44
CA LYS A 292 22.98 -4.94 20.86
C LYS A 292 22.53 -5.75 19.63
N PRO A 293 22.60 -7.08 19.65
CA PRO A 293 22.11 -7.89 18.56
C PRO A 293 20.60 -7.70 18.41
N LYS A 294 20.20 -7.28 17.21
CA LYS A 294 18.80 -7.27 16.76
C LYS A 294 18.27 -8.69 16.98
N ALA A 295 17.25 -8.86 17.80
CA ALA A 295 16.63 -10.16 18.06
C ALA A 295 16.41 -10.88 16.72
N ALA A 296 17.01 -12.04 16.56
CA ALA A 296 16.90 -12.85 15.36
C ALA A 296 15.42 -13.16 15.15
N MET A 297 14.89 -12.72 14.01
CA MET A 297 13.50 -12.98 13.65
C MET A 297 13.36 -14.48 13.42
N GLU A 298 12.44 -15.13 14.11
CA GLU A 298 12.18 -16.55 13.96
C GLU A 298 11.77 -16.84 12.51
N ILE A 299 12.54 -17.72 11.84
CA ILE A 299 12.31 -18.05 10.43
C ILE A 299 11.24 -19.14 10.37
N ILE A 300 10.07 -18.81 9.82
CA ILE A 300 8.98 -19.76 9.59
C ILE A 300 9.21 -20.39 8.20
N PRO A 301 9.54 -21.69 8.13
CA PRO A 301 9.82 -22.34 6.85
C PRO A 301 8.59 -22.36 5.95
N ILE A 302 8.81 -22.36 4.64
CA ILE A 302 7.74 -22.56 3.67
C ILE A 302 7.29 -24.02 3.67
N THR A 303 6.05 -24.27 3.25
CA THR A 303 5.48 -25.62 3.21
C THR A 303 5.99 -26.38 2.00
N ALA A 304 6.55 -27.57 2.22
CA ALA A 304 6.90 -28.50 1.15
C ALA A 304 5.66 -29.30 0.73
N ILE A 305 5.33 -29.27 -0.56
CA ILE A 305 4.28 -30.09 -1.14
C ILE A 305 4.89 -31.45 -1.52
N LYS A 306 4.32 -32.53 -0.98
CA LYS A 306 4.79 -33.90 -1.17
C LYS A 306 3.86 -34.73 -2.05
N ASP A 307 2.63 -34.26 -2.26
CA ASP A 307 1.59 -34.99 -2.98
C ASP A 307 1.03 -34.17 -4.11
N LYS A 308 0.70 -34.85 -5.22
CA LYS A 308 0.06 -34.25 -6.40
C LYS A 308 -1.29 -33.60 -6.07
N ASP A 309 -2.11 -34.26 -5.26
CA ASP A 309 -3.44 -33.75 -4.92
C ASP A 309 -3.36 -32.45 -4.15
N VAL A 310 -2.37 -32.32 -3.26
CA VAL A 310 -2.09 -31.08 -2.53
C VAL A 310 -1.63 -29.98 -3.48
N LEU A 311 -0.76 -30.27 -4.47
CA LEU A 311 -0.32 -29.32 -5.49
C LEU A 311 -1.52 -28.83 -6.31
N VAL A 312 -2.37 -29.75 -6.77
CA VAL A 312 -3.57 -29.44 -7.52
C VAL A 312 -4.52 -28.58 -6.68
N GLN A 313 -4.84 -29.01 -5.48
CA GLN A 313 -5.79 -28.32 -4.60
C GLN A 313 -5.35 -26.90 -4.24
N LYS A 314 -4.06 -26.71 -3.93
CA LYS A 314 -3.53 -25.41 -3.48
C LYS A 314 -3.29 -24.45 -4.64
N CYS A 315 -2.78 -24.92 -5.79
CA CYS A 315 -2.25 -24.04 -6.83
C CYS A 315 -2.84 -24.24 -8.22
N LEU A 316 -3.31 -25.42 -8.60
CA LEU A 316 -3.69 -25.72 -10.00
C LEU A 316 -5.20 -25.79 -10.25
N GLN A 317 -6.05 -25.66 -9.27
CA GLN A 317 -7.51 -25.59 -9.47
C GLN A 317 -7.96 -24.20 -9.92
N LEU A 318 -9.06 -24.13 -10.67
CA LEU A 318 -9.71 -22.88 -11.10
C LEU A 318 -10.07 -21.93 -9.94
N LYS A 319 -10.20 -22.45 -8.72
CA LYS A 319 -10.45 -21.66 -7.50
C LYS A 319 -9.18 -21.14 -6.85
N SER A 320 -8.01 -21.67 -7.23
CA SER A 320 -6.73 -21.33 -6.62
C SER A 320 -6.31 -19.89 -6.95
N TYR A 321 -5.77 -19.22 -5.94
CA TYR A 321 -5.21 -17.88 -6.08
C TYR A 321 -3.78 -17.96 -6.64
N THR A 322 -3.06 -16.84 -6.57
CA THR A 322 -1.66 -16.81 -6.98
C THR A 322 -0.80 -17.61 -6.01
N CYS A 323 -0.05 -18.60 -6.53
CA CYS A 323 0.93 -19.39 -5.79
C CYS A 323 2.34 -19.09 -6.30
N VAL A 324 3.31 -19.07 -5.40
CA VAL A 324 4.75 -19.05 -5.72
C VAL A 324 5.31 -20.44 -5.43
N LEU A 325 5.87 -21.09 -6.43
CA LEU A 325 6.39 -22.43 -6.38
C LEU A 325 7.90 -22.45 -6.64
N ALA A 326 8.68 -22.99 -5.70
CA ALA A 326 10.05 -23.39 -5.93
C ALA A 326 10.07 -24.86 -6.35
N LEU A 327 10.29 -25.12 -7.62
CA LEU A 327 10.49 -26.47 -8.16
C LEU A 327 11.98 -26.84 -7.96
N ILE A 328 12.24 -27.78 -7.08
CA ILE A 328 13.61 -28.15 -6.67
C ILE A 328 13.92 -29.59 -7.09
N PRO A 329 15.18 -29.94 -7.37
CA PRO A 329 15.60 -31.32 -7.55
C PRO A 329 15.25 -32.16 -6.32
N SER A 330 15.05 -33.47 -6.49
CA SER A 330 14.88 -34.42 -5.38
C SER A 330 16.15 -34.60 -4.58
N GLU A 331 17.32 -34.45 -5.24
CA GLU A 331 18.61 -34.46 -4.56
C GLU A 331 18.90 -33.07 -3.97
N ALA A 332 19.53 -33.07 -2.78
CA ALA A 332 19.91 -31.81 -2.13
C ALA A 332 20.86 -31.02 -3.04
N SER A 333 20.53 -29.76 -3.29
CA SER A 333 21.34 -28.85 -4.09
C SER A 333 21.47 -27.51 -3.41
N GLU A 334 22.64 -26.91 -3.47
CA GLU A 334 22.92 -25.58 -2.88
C GLU A 334 21.92 -24.52 -3.35
N GLN A 335 21.56 -24.53 -4.64
CA GLN A 335 20.57 -23.62 -5.20
C GLN A 335 19.15 -23.90 -4.67
N GLY A 336 18.79 -25.18 -4.47
CA GLY A 336 17.50 -25.58 -3.90
C GLY A 336 17.38 -25.13 -2.45
N GLU A 337 18.41 -25.31 -1.65
CA GLU A 337 18.44 -24.82 -0.28
C GLU A 337 18.40 -23.29 -0.21
N LYS A 338 19.13 -22.61 -1.08
CA LYS A 338 19.15 -21.15 -1.17
C LYS A 338 17.77 -20.57 -1.48
N VAL A 339 17.05 -21.11 -2.46
CA VAL A 339 15.71 -20.62 -2.82
C VAL A 339 14.69 -20.88 -1.73
N VAL A 340 14.73 -22.06 -1.08
CA VAL A 340 13.85 -22.40 0.05
C VAL A 340 14.13 -21.49 1.24
N ALA A 341 15.40 -21.23 1.56
CA ALA A 341 15.80 -20.31 2.62
C ALA A 341 15.33 -18.87 2.35
N SER A 342 15.49 -18.39 1.11
CA SER A 342 15.05 -17.07 0.69
C SER A 342 13.54 -16.90 0.80
N LEU A 343 12.77 -17.87 0.31
CA LEU A 343 11.30 -17.86 0.42
C LEU A 343 10.83 -17.99 1.88
N SER A 344 11.54 -18.76 2.73
CA SER A 344 11.20 -18.88 4.15
C SER A 344 11.44 -17.58 4.92
N GLN A 345 12.53 -16.86 4.61
CA GLN A 345 12.78 -15.55 5.17
C GLN A 345 11.71 -14.54 4.72
N LEU A 346 11.32 -14.56 3.45
CA LEU A 346 10.25 -13.73 2.94
C LEU A 346 8.90 -14.09 3.58
N ASN A 347 8.57 -15.37 3.71
CA ASN A 347 7.38 -15.85 4.39
C ASN A 347 7.29 -15.29 5.82
N SER A 348 8.35 -15.42 6.59
CA SER A 348 8.45 -14.88 7.95
C SER A 348 8.27 -13.36 7.99
N LYS A 349 8.95 -12.64 7.10
CA LYS A 349 8.87 -11.19 6.97
C LYS A 349 7.44 -10.73 6.72
N TYR A 350 6.71 -11.43 5.86
CA TYR A 350 5.34 -11.08 5.50
C TYR A 350 4.32 -11.46 6.58
N LEU A 351 4.49 -12.60 7.23
CA LEU A 351 3.64 -13.03 8.34
C LEU A 351 3.77 -12.07 9.54
N HIS A 352 4.99 -11.73 9.95
CA HIS A 352 5.22 -10.77 11.03
C HIS A 352 4.75 -9.36 10.69
N GLY A 353 4.85 -8.98 9.40
CA GLY A 353 4.32 -7.69 8.90
C GLY A 353 2.79 -7.64 8.75
N LYS A 354 2.05 -8.70 9.12
CA LYS A 354 0.60 -8.85 8.91
C LYS A 354 0.16 -8.56 7.47
N ARG A 355 1.03 -8.90 6.51
CA ARG A 355 0.77 -8.71 5.09
C ARG A 355 0.36 -10.05 4.48
N HIS A 356 -0.85 -10.11 3.93
CA HIS A 356 -1.26 -11.26 3.13
C HIS A 356 -0.52 -11.25 1.80
N LEU A 357 0.37 -12.22 1.64
CA LEU A 357 1.02 -12.49 0.38
C LEU A 357 0.52 -13.79 -0.24
N PHE A 358 1.08 -14.05 -1.45
CA PHE A 358 0.90 -15.32 -2.10
C PHE A 358 1.49 -16.43 -1.24
N PRO A 359 0.83 -17.58 -1.13
CA PRO A 359 1.43 -18.73 -0.46
C PRO A 359 2.69 -19.18 -1.20
N PHE A 360 3.73 -19.50 -0.44
CA PHE A 360 5.00 -20.03 -0.91
C PHE A 360 5.07 -21.50 -0.66
N PHE A 361 5.43 -22.27 -1.68
CA PHE A 361 5.60 -23.71 -1.57
C PHE A 361 6.90 -24.14 -2.24
N SER A 362 7.51 -25.22 -1.73
CA SER A 362 8.54 -25.99 -2.43
C SER A 362 7.94 -27.29 -2.92
N VAL A 363 8.33 -27.71 -4.11
CA VAL A 363 7.87 -28.96 -4.75
C VAL A 363 9.11 -29.65 -5.31
N ALA A 364 9.39 -30.84 -4.83
CA ALA A 364 10.50 -31.66 -5.34
C ALA A 364 10.14 -32.32 -6.67
N SER A 365 11.15 -32.63 -7.49
CA SER A 365 10.93 -33.17 -8.84
C SER A 365 10.40 -34.61 -8.85
N ASP A 366 10.52 -35.35 -7.74
CA ASP A 366 9.94 -36.69 -7.55
C ASP A 366 8.45 -36.67 -7.19
N VAL A 367 7.87 -35.51 -6.85
CA VAL A 367 6.44 -35.39 -6.61
C VAL A 367 5.67 -35.60 -7.90
N GLU A 368 4.73 -36.54 -7.89
CA GLU A 368 3.90 -36.84 -9.07
C GLU A 368 3.21 -35.58 -9.59
N GLY A 369 3.27 -35.37 -10.90
CA GLY A 369 2.72 -34.19 -11.58
C GLY A 369 3.71 -33.03 -11.73
N THR A 370 4.83 -33.00 -11.03
CA THR A 370 5.85 -31.96 -11.18
C THR A 370 6.53 -32.01 -12.54
N GLY A 371 6.83 -33.20 -13.05
CA GLY A 371 7.36 -33.39 -14.41
C GLY A 371 6.39 -32.84 -15.46
N ALA A 372 5.13 -33.25 -15.42
CA ALA A 372 4.13 -32.75 -16.35
C ALA A 372 3.95 -31.21 -16.29
N LEU A 373 4.06 -30.63 -15.10
CA LEU A 373 4.03 -29.16 -14.93
C LEU A 373 5.27 -28.50 -15.56
N ARG A 374 6.47 -29.08 -15.40
CA ARG A 374 7.71 -28.59 -16.01
C ARG A 374 7.64 -28.66 -17.54
N ASP A 375 7.17 -29.79 -18.08
CA ASP A 375 7.00 -29.99 -19.53
C ASP A 375 5.99 -29.00 -20.13
N ALA A 376 4.84 -28.84 -19.50
CA ALA A 376 3.81 -27.90 -19.95
C ALA A 376 4.31 -26.44 -19.96
N LEU A 377 5.12 -26.06 -18.96
CA LEU A 377 5.66 -24.72 -18.87
C LEU A 377 7.00 -24.54 -19.63
N LYS A 378 7.51 -25.60 -20.26
CA LYS A 378 8.80 -25.64 -20.97
C LYS A 378 9.98 -25.21 -20.10
N LEU A 379 10.02 -25.76 -18.90
CA LEU A 379 11.10 -25.56 -17.92
C LEU A 379 12.11 -26.72 -18.04
N GLY A 380 13.34 -26.48 -17.57
CA GLY A 380 14.35 -27.53 -17.56
C GLY A 380 14.02 -28.69 -16.60
N ASP A 381 14.45 -29.91 -16.94
CA ASP A 381 14.05 -31.14 -16.25
C ASP A 381 14.67 -31.29 -14.85
N SER A 382 15.86 -30.76 -14.59
CA SER A 382 16.66 -31.02 -13.38
C SER A 382 17.11 -29.79 -12.60
N GLY A 383 16.85 -28.59 -13.08
CA GLY A 383 17.28 -27.36 -12.42
C GLY A 383 16.30 -26.85 -11.34
N VAL A 384 16.79 -25.95 -10.51
CA VAL A 384 15.93 -25.17 -9.59
C VAL A 384 15.17 -24.13 -10.40
N GLU A 385 13.85 -24.15 -10.31
CA GLU A 385 12.98 -23.20 -11.00
C GLU A 385 12.09 -22.50 -9.99
N LEU A 386 12.05 -21.17 -10.06
CA LEU A 386 11.12 -20.38 -9.27
C LEU A 386 10.07 -19.79 -10.20
N ILE A 387 8.82 -20.17 -9.97
CA ILE A 387 7.68 -19.74 -10.77
C ILE A 387 6.58 -19.15 -9.90
N VAL A 388 5.78 -18.31 -10.50
CA VAL A 388 4.50 -17.88 -9.94
C VAL A 388 3.41 -18.23 -10.95
N LEU A 389 2.30 -18.75 -10.47
CA LEU A 389 1.15 -19.05 -11.30
C LEU A 389 -0.16 -18.64 -10.62
N ASN A 390 -1.16 -18.37 -11.45
CA ASN A 390 -2.52 -18.09 -11.00
C ASN A 390 -3.49 -18.86 -11.91
N ALA A 391 -3.91 -20.01 -11.44
CA ALA A 391 -4.81 -20.90 -12.19
C ALA A 391 -6.15 -20.23 -12.51
N ARG A 392 -6.71 -19.46 -11.55
CA ARG A 392 -7.99 -18.75 -11.73
C ARG A 392 -7.96 -17.71 -12.85
N ARG A 393 -6.81 -17.08 -13.08
CA ARG A 393 -6.64 -16.04 -14.11
C ARG A 393 -5.87 -16.53 -15.33
N GLY A 394 -5.47 -17.80 -15.36
CA GLY A 394 -4.82 -18.46 -16.50
C GLY A 394 -3.46 -17.86 -16.87
N TRP A 395 -2.65 -17.42 -15.90
CA TRP A 395 -1.33 -16.85 -16.19
C TRP A 395 -0.24 -17.38 -15.26
N TRP A 396 1.00 -17.33 -15.75
CA TRP A 396 2.19 -17.68 -14.99
C TRP A 396 3.40 -16.83 -15.38
N ARG A 397 4.44 -16.86 -14.54
CA ARG A 397 5.75 -16.25 -14.81
C ARG A 397 6.86 -17.09 -14.21
N ARG A 398 8.02 -17.08 -14.86
CA ARG A 398 9.26 -17.63 -14.37
C ARG A 398 10.12 -16.51 -13.78
N PHE A 399 10.88 -16.81 -12.76
CA PHE A 399 11.97 -15.97 -12.31
C PHE A 399 13.13 -16.05 -13.32
N GLU A 400 13.55 -14.91 -13.84
CA GLU A 400 14.57 -14.82 -14.88
C GLU A 400 15.90 -14.25 -14.34
N GLY A 401 16.05 -14.10 -13.00
CA GLY A 401 17.27 -13.63 -12.36
C GLY A 401 18.28 -14.76 -12.11
N ASP A 402 19.55 -14.42 -12.12
CA ASP A 402 20.65 -15.36 -11.87
C ASP A 402 20.86 -15.61 -10.36
N ASP A 403 20.41 -14.69 -9.48
CA ASP A 403 20.56 -14.82 -8.04
C ASP A 403 19.24 -15.13 -7.34
N LEU A 404 19.17 -16.30 -6.72
CA LEU A 404 18.03 -16.75 -5.89
C LEU A 404 18.07 -16.21 -4.45
N GLY A 405 18.85 -15.16 -4.19
CA GLY A 405 18.91 -14.49 -2.90
C GLY A 405 17.64 -13.74 -2.53
N VAL A 406 17.47 -13.44 -1.24
CA VAL A 406 16.26 -12.83 -0.66
C VAL A 406 15.89 -11.53 -1.38
N GLU A 407 16.86 -10.65 -1.64
CA GLU A 407 16.59 -9.34 -2.26
C GLU A 407 16.10 -9.45 -3.70
N SER A 408 16.72 -10.32 -4.50
CA SER A 408 16.36 -10.56 -5.90
C SER A 408 14.98 -11.20 -6.02
N VAL A 409 14.70 -12.20 -5.20
CA VAL A 409 13.40 -12.89 -5.15
C VAL A 409 12.31 -11.94 -4.64
N GLU A 410 12.58 -11.15 -3.62
CA GLU A 410 11.64 -10.15 -3.09
C GLU A 410 11.28 -9.10 -4.16
N GLY A 411 12.28 -8.54 -4.84
CA GLY A 411 12.05 -7.58 -5.92
C GLY A 411 11.16 -8.14 -7.04
N TRP A 412 11.36 -9.42 -7.39
CA TRP A 412 10.53 -10.10 -8.39
C TRP A 412 9.09 -10.34 -7.90
N ILE A 413 8.90 -10.76 -6.65
CA ILE A 413 7.56 -10.92 -6.04
C ILE A 413 6.84 -9.58 -5.95
N ASP A 414 7.53 -8.52 -5.58
CA ASP A 414 6.96 -7.17 -5.53
C ASP A 414 6.54 -6.67 -6.93
N ALA A 415 7.35 -6.93 -7.97
CA ALA A 415 6.99 -6.63 -9.35
C ALA A 415 5.70 -7.35 -9.79
N ILE A 416 5.53 -8.62 -9.36
CA ILE A 416 4.30 -9.37 -9.64
C ILE A 416 3.09 -8.77 -8.94
N ARG A 417 3.24 -8.36 -7.67
CA ARG A 417 2.19 -7.68 -6.90
C ARG A 417 1.75 -6.37 -7.55
N MET A 418 2.70 -5.62 -8.07
CA MET A 418 2.46 -4.36 -8.79
C MET A 418 1.86 -4.58 -10.18
N GLY A 419 1.76 -5.83 -10.62
CA GLY A 419 1.28 -6.16 -11.97
C GLY A 419 2.31 -5.94 -13.06
N GLU A 420 3.56 -5.68 -12.69
CA GLU A 420 4.68 -5.43 -13.60
C GLU A 420 5.20 -6.74 -14.24
N GLY A 421 5.79 -6.60 -15.43
CA GLY A 421 6.42 -7.66 -16.19
C GLY A 421 5.45 -8.53 -17.01
N LYS A 422 6.01 -9.19 -18.02
CA LYS A 422 5.23 -9.99 -18.97
C LYS A 422 4.69 -11.27 -18.32
N LYS A 423 3.38 -11.45 -18.36
CA LYS A 423 2.69 -12.69 -17.97
C LYS A 423 2.55 -13.59 -19.19
N LYS A 424 2.84 -14.88 -19.00
CA LYS A 424 2.60 -15.91 -20.01
C LYS A 424 1.26 -16.55 -19.70
N THR A 425 0.51 -16.97 -20.74
CA THR A 425 -0.75 -17.72 -20.57
C THR A 425 -0.41 -19.13 -20.09
N LEU A 426 -1.16 -19.64 -19.12
CA LEU A 426 -1.03 -21.03 -18.69
C LEU A 426 -1.45 -21.96 -19.83
N PRO A 427 -0.66 -22.99 -20.17
CA PRO A 427 -1.05 -23.97 -21.17
C PRO A 427 -2.30 -24.76 -20.76
N GLU A 428 -3.05 -25.24 -21.72
CA GLU A 428 -4.17 -26.16 -21.51
C GLU A 428 -3.68 -27.44 -20.84
N GLY A 429 -4.44 -27.96 -19.87
CA GLY A 429 -4.07 -29.17 -19.11
C GLY A 429 -3.28 -28.94 -17.83
N VAL A 430 -2.74 -27.73 -17.58
CA VAL A 430 -2.12 -27.39 -16.28
C VAL A 430 -3.17 -27.09 -15.20
N VAL A 431 -4.28 -26.51 -15.62
CA VAL A 431 -5.39 -26.21 -14.72
C VAL A 431 -6.33 -27.41 -14.68
N VAL A 432 -6.55 -27.95 -13.50
CA VAL A 432 -7.44 -29.10 -13.28
C VAL A 432 -8.80 -28.56 -12.84
N GLU A 433 -9.84 -28.88 -13.61
CA GLU A 433 -11.22 -28.70 -13.15
C GLU A 433 -11.45 -29.67 -11.99
N ALA A 434 -11.92 -29.16 -10.85
CA ALA A 434 -12.29 -30.04 -9.74
C ALA A 434 -13.39 -30.99 -10.25
N ALA A 435 -13.08 -32.26 -10.31
CA ALA A 435 -14.12 -33.28 -10.48
C ALA A 435 -15.21 -33.01 -9.42
N ALA A 436 -16.46 -32.99 -9.84
CA ALA A 436 -17.60 -32.73 -8.96
C ALA A 436 -17.74 -33.89 -7.96
N GLU A 437 -16.86 -33.89 -6.94
CA GLU A 437 -16.97 -34.74 -5.77
C GLU A 437 -17.58 -33.94 -4.62
N THR A 438 -18.86 -34.21 -4.47
CA THR A 438 -19.63 -34.15 -3.23
C THR A 438 -19.45 -32.98 -2.30
N SER A 439 -20.11 -31.88 -2.65
CA SER A 439 -20.50 -30.84 -1.67
C SER A 439 -21.34 -31.42 -0.49
N GLU A 440 -21.82 -32.66 -0.58
CA GLU A 440 -22.55 -33.34 0.49
C GLU A 440 -21.66 -33.94 1.59
N ALA A 441 -20.44 -34.42 1.28
CA ALA A 441 -19.55 -34.99 2.30
C ALA A 441 -18.94 -33.91 3.18
N VAL A 442 -18.48 -32.79 2.60
CA VAL A 442 -17.91 -31.65 3.36
C VAL A 442 -19.00 -30.91 4.16
N ALA A 443 -20.24 -30.86 3.66
CA ALA A 443 -21.36 -30.30 4.40
C ALA A 443 -21.80 -31.18 5.56
N LYS A 444 -21.66 -32.51 5.46
CA LYS A 444 -21.95 -33.46 6.57
C LYS A 444 -20.88 -33.38 7.66
N GLU A 445 -19.60 -33.34 7.29
CA GLU A 445 -18.51 -33.21 8.26
C GLU A 445 -18.52 -31.87 9.00
N ALA A 446 -18.81 -30.77 8.31
CA ALA A 446 -18.95 -29.45 8.94
C ALA A 446 -20.19 -29.33 9.84
N THR A 447 -21.27 -30.07 9.53
CA THR A 447 -22.47 -30.12 10.38
C THR A 447 -22.31 -31.05 11.57
N GLU A 448 -21.55 -32.13 11.47
CA GLU A 448 -21.21 -32.98 12.61
C GLU A 448 -20.21 -32.29 13.57
N ALA A 449 -19.19 -31.61 13.05
CA ALA A 449 -18.25 -30.84 13.88
C ALA A 449 -18.96 -29.69 14.64
N ALA A 450 -19.85 -28.96 13.98
CA ALA A 450 -20.65 -27.89 14.61
C ALA A 450 -21.68 -28.42 15.62
N LYS A 451 -22.09 -29.69 15.50
CA LYS A 451 -23.01 -30.33 16.45
C LYS A 451 -22.24 -30.84 17.69
N ALA A 452 -21.03 -31.37 17.49
CA ALA A 452 -20.14 -31.78 18.57
C ALA A 452 -19.68 -30.58 19.42
N GLU A 453 -19.34 -29.44 18.81
CA GLU A 453 -19.01 -28.20 19.54
C GLU A 453 -20.17 -27.65 20.36
N LYS A 454 -21.41 -27.74 19.84
CA LYS A 454 -22.62 -27.33 20.58
C LYS A 454 -23.00 -28.28 21.72
N GLU A 455 -22.68 -29.55 21.62
CA GLU A 455 -22.89 -30.51 22.70
C GLU A 455 -21.83 -30.35 23.79
N ALA A 456 -20.56 -30.15 23.43
CA ALA A 456 -19.48 -29.85 24.36
C ALA A 456 -19.72 -28.56 25.17
N ALA A 457 -20.16 -27.47 24.51
CA ALA A 457 -20.51 -26.21 25.17
C ALA A 457 -21.77 -26.31 26.07
N LYS A 458 -22.61 -27.32 25.86
CA LYS A 458 -23.80 -27.58 26.68
C LYS A 458 -23.48 -28.42 27.92
N GLU A 459 -22.45 -29.28 27.82
CA GLU A 459 -21.94 -30.01 28.99
C GLU A 459 -21.10 -29.13 29.90
N GLU A 460 -20.28 -28.20 29.38
CA GLU A 460 -19.55 -27.22 30.17
C GLU A 460 -20.48 -26.32 30.99
N LYS A 461 -21.56 -25.80 30.39
CA LYS A 461 -22.58 -25.01 31.13
C LYS A 461 -23.37 -25.81 32.15
N LYS A 462 -23.46 -27.12 32.01
CA LYS A 462 -24.13 -28.00 32.97
C LYS A 462 -23.20 -28.37 34.13
N GLY A 463 -21.90 -28.34 33.91
CA GLY A 463 -20.85 -28.49 34.92
C GLY A 463 -20.73 -27.26 35.81
N GLU A 464 -20.77 -26.05 35.26
CA GLU A 464 -20.75 -24.80 36.04
C GLU A 464 -22.01 -24.58 36.90
N ALA A 465 -23.20 -24.92 36.37
CA ALA A 465 -24.43 -24.83 37.16
C ALA A 465 -24.49 -25.82 38.34
N LYS A 466 -23.78 -26.96 38.29
CA LYS A 466 -23.66 -27.89 39.43
C LYS A 466 -22.60 -27.46 40.43
N ALA A 467 -21.57 -26.73 40.00
CA ALA A 467 -20.56 -26.19 40.91
C ALA A 467 -21.09 -25.00 41.73
N ASP A 468 -21.95 -24.18 41.16
CA ASP A 468 -22.59 -23.05 41.84
C ASP A 468 -23.64 -23.49 42.87
N ASP A 469 -24.33 -24.62 42.64
CA ASP A 469 -25.31 -25.17 43.62
C ASP A 469 -24.57 -25.85 44.78
N ALA A 470 -23.46 -26.53 44.57
CA ALA A 470 -22.66 -27.11 45.65
C ALA A 470 -21.96 -26.04 46.51
N ALA A 471 -21.60 -24.89 45.92
CA ALA A 471 -21.03 -23.74 46.66
C ALA A 471 -22.08 -22.99 47.48
N LYS A 472 -23.38 -23.05 47.14
CA LYS A 472 -24.47 -22.47 47.93
C LYS A 472 -24.87 -23.36 49.12
N GLU A 473 -24.85 -24.67 48.98
CA GLU A 473 -25.12 -25.58 50.11
C GLU A 473 -24.02 -25.55 51.15
N SER A 474 -22.75 -25.36 50.82
CA SER A 474 -21.66 -25.26 51.81
C SER A 474 -21.64 -23.96 52.59
N LYS A 475 -22.29 -22.90 52.10
CA LYS A 475 -22.43 -21.61 52.85
C LYS A 475 -23.57 -21.58 53.86
N ILE A 476 -24.59 -22.45 53.69
CA ILE A 476 -25.72 -22.51 54.60
C ILE A 476 -25.39 -23.31 55.88
N VAL A 477 -24.39 -24.20 55.82
CA VAL A 477 -23.96 -25.03 56.97
C VAL A 477 -22.97 -24.32 57.92
N HIS A 478 -22.43 -23.15 57.57
CA HIS A 478 -21.48 -22.40 58.37
C HIS A 478 -22.07 -21.19 59.11
N GLU A 479 -23.39 -20.95 58.99
CA GLU A 479 -24.07 -19.84 59.70
C GLU A 479 -24.97 -20.29 60.85
N GLU A 480 -25.00 -21.63 61.20
CA GLU A 480 -25.72 -22.17 62.36
C GLU A 480 -24.82 -22.98 63.28
N LEU A 481 -23.68 -22.43 63.72
CA LEU A 481 -22.94 -22.91 64.89
C LEU A 481 -22.20 -21.78 65.58
#